data_7800b4ba35165b94d27b0cad413dfdcd
#
_entry.id   7800b4ba35165b94d27b0cad413dfdcd
#
_cell.length_a   1.000
_cell.length_b   1.000
_cell.length_c   1.000
_cell.angle_alpha   90.00
_cell.angle_beta   90.00
_cell.angle_gamma   90.00
#
_symmetry.space_group_name_H-M   'P 1'
#
loop_
_entity.id
_entity.type
_entity.pdbx_description
1 polymer ?
#
loop_
_entity_poly.entity_id
_entity_poly.type
_entity_poly.pdbx_seq_one_letter_code
_entity_poly.pdbx_strand_id
1 'polypeptide(L)' 'MDDKYYKKYMQIGLNILHYRKEQGLTQLQLAEMTGYSRNQIQRVETAAAAPSIAILYDISEALNVPIEKLLEIR' A
#
# COMPACT_ATOMS: atom_id res chain seq x y z
N MET A 1 -5.04 4.01 -16.34
CA MET A 1 -5.04 2.54 -16.34
C MET A 1 -6.45 2.04 -16.65
N ASP A 2 -6.57 1.26 -17.69
CA ASP A 2 -7.86 0.80 -18.17
C ASP A 2 -8.14 -0.61 -17.61
N ASP A 3 -8.18 -0.70 -16.29
CA ASP A 3 -8.32 -1.95 -15.57
C ASP A 3 -9.64 -1.93 -14.81
N LYS A 4 -10.43 -2.99 -14.95
CA LYS A 4 -11.72 -3.07 -14.27
C LYS A 4 -11.59 -3.08 -12.74
N TYR A 5 -10.39 -3.36 -12.23
CA TYR A 5 -10.13 -3.38 -10.79
C TYR A 5 -9.52 -2.08 -10.27
N TYR A 6 -9.44 -1.05 -11.09
CA TYR A 6 -8.77 0.19 -10.72
C TYR A 6 -9.31 0.79 -9.41
N LYS A 7 -10.65 0.79 -9.24
CA LYS A 7 -11.24 1.32 -8.02
C LYS A 7 -10.84 0.52 -6.78
N LYS A 8 -10.65 -0.79 -6.95
CA LYS A 8 -10.17 -1.65 -5.86
C LYS A 8 -8.72 -1.32 -5.51
N TYR A 9 -7.89 -1.11 -6.53
CA TYR A 9 -6.49 -0.71 -6.29
C TYR A 9 -6.42 0.65 -5.58
N MET A 10 -7.29 1.59 -5.96
CA MET A 10 -7.37 2.88 -5.28
C MET A 10 -7.71 2.69 -3.80
N GLN A 11 -8.67 1.84 -3.49
CA GLN A 11 -9.05 1.59 -2.10
C GLN A 11 -7.92 0.94 -1.32
N ILE A 12 -7.22 -0.02 -1.93
CA ILE A 12 -6.06 -0.65 -1.31
C ILE A 12 -4.98 0.41 -1.01
N GLY A 13 -4.71 1.27 -1.97
CA GLY A 13 -3.74 2.35 -1.79
C GLY A 13 -4.13 3.28 -0.65
N LEU A 14 -5.41 3.65 -0.56
CA LEU A 14 -5.92 4.49 0.52
C LEU A 14 -5.81 3.78 1.88
N ASN A 15 -6.05 2.47 1.93
CA ASN A 15 -5.91 1.71 3.16
C ASN A 15 -4.45 1.72 3.63
N ILE A 16 -3.50 1.53 2.72
CA ILE A 16 -2.08 1.58 3.04
C ILE A 16 -1.71 2.96 3.58
N LEU A 17 -2.13 4.01 2.87
CA LEU A 17 -1.90 5.40 3.28
C LEU A 17 -2.45 5.65 4.68
N HIS A 18 -3.67 5.18 4.94
CA HIS A 18 -4.32 5.34 6.23
C HIS A 18 -3.51 4.73 7.37
N TYR A 19 -3.12 3.47 7.25
CA TYR A 19 -2.39 2.79 8.31
C TYR A 19 -0.96 3.34 8.45
N ARG A 20 -0.34 3.71 7.34
CA ARG A 20 0.98 4.35 7.38
C ARG A 20 0.94 5.65 8.17
N LYS A 21 -0.02 6.52 7.85
CA LYS A 21 -0.15 7.82 8.53
C LYS A 21 -0.56 7.66 9.99
N GLU A 22 -1.41 6.68 10.27
CA GLU A 22 -1.82 6.39 11.64
C GLU A 22 -0.60 6.07 12.52
N GLN A 23 0.41 5.43 11.94
CA GLN A 23 1.65 5.10 12.66
C GLN A 23 2.71 6.19 12.57
N GLY A 24 2.39 7.33 11.95
CA GLY A 24 3.32 8.45 11.86
C GLY A 24 4.47 8.24 10.87
N LEU A 25 4.32 7.32 9.91
CA LEU A 25 5.37 6.99 8.97
C LEU A 25 5.26 7.78 7.68
N THR A 26 6.40 8.21 7.15
CA THR A 26 6.47 8.78 5.80
C THR A 26 6.55 7.65 4.78
N GLN A 27 6.31 7.99 3.50
CA GLN A 27 6.50 7.02 2.42
C GLN A 27 7.93 6.50 2.39
N LEU A 28 8.91 7.38 2.62
CA LEU A 28 10.32 6.97 2.64
C LEU A 28 10.59 5.98 3.77
N GLN A 29 10.06 6.25 4.95
CA GLN A 29 10.24 5.35 6.09
C GLN A 29 9.63 3.97 5.81
N LEU A 30 8.43 3.92 5.25
CA LEU A 30 7.80 2.65 4.89
C LEU A 30 8.63 1.93 3.81
N ALA A 31 9.14 2.67 2.83
CA ALA A 31 10.02 2.10 1.81
C ALA A 31 11.27 1.47 2.44
N GLU A 32 11.90 2.18 3.36
CA GLU A 32 13.09 1.67 4.06
C GLU A 32 12.78 0.40 4.85
N MET A 33 11.62 0.35 5.50
CA MET A 33 11.20 -0.82 6.29
C MET A 33 10.96 -2.05 5.42
N THR A 34 10.52 -1.85 4.18
CA THR A 34 10.12 -2.95 3.29
C THR A 34 11.17 -3.31 2.26
N GLY A 35 12.21 -2.48 2.10
CA GLY A 35 13.22 -2.68 1.06
C GLY A 35 12.78 -2.20 -0.31
N TYR A 36 11.62 -1.56 -0.44
CA TYR A 36 11.17 -0.96 -1.69
C TYR A 36 11.64 0.48 -1.79
N SER A 37 11.53 1.07 -2.99
CA SER A 37 11.81 2.50 -3.16
C SER A 37 10.60 3.33 -2.73
N ARG A 38 10.85 4.60 -2.40
CA ARG A 38 9.77 5.54 -2.12
C ARG A 38 8.80 5.64 -3.29
N ASN A 39 9.33 5.62 -4.52
CA ASN A 39 8.51 5.69 -5.73
C ASN A 39 7.57 4.48 -5.85
N GLN A 40 8.05 3.29 -5.49
CA GLN A 40 7.21 2.10 -5.51
C GLN A 40 6.07 2.20 -4.50
N ILE A 41 6.35 2.70 -3.30
CA ILE A 41 5.32 2.91 -2.28
C ILE A 41 4.29 3.94 -2.77
N GLN A 42 4.76 5.07 -3.31
CA GLN A 42 3.87 6.11 -3.83
C GLN A 42 2.95 5.57 -4.92
N ARG A 43 3.48 4.78 -5.85
CA ARG A 43 2.70 4.25 -6.97
C ARG A 43 1.61 3.27 -6.50
N VAL A 44 1.87 2.53 -5.45
CA VAL A 44 0.85 1.64 -4.87
C VAL A 44 -0.22 2.46 -4.14
N GLU A 45 0.18 3.46 -3.37
CA GLU A 45 -0.77 4.30 -2.61
C GLU A 45 -1.68 5.11 -3.53
N THR A 46 -1.22 5.47 -4.71
CA THR A 46 -1.99 6.28 -5.66
C THR A 46 -2.65 5.46 -6.77
N ALA A 47 -2.47 4.15 -6.74
CA ALA A 47 -2.95 3.23 -7.77
C ALA A 47 -2.36 3.52 -9.16
N ALA A 48 -1.18 4.15 -9.20
CA ALA A 48 -0.44 4.35 -10.45
C ALA A 48 0.11 3.01 -10.98
N ALA A 49 0.19 2.01 -10.13
CA ALA A 49 0.55 0.64 -10.50
C ALA A 49 -0.31 -0.31 -9.69
N ALA A 50 -0.68 -1.44 -10.29
CA ALA A 50 -1.37 -2.51 -9.57
C ALA A 50 -0.39 -3.13 -8.57
N PRO A 51 -0.79 -3.28 -7.30
CA PRO A 51 0.12 -3.87 -6.31
C PRO A 51 0.30 -5.36 -6.55
N SER A 52 1.52 -5.85 -6.38
CA SER A 52 1.76 -7.28 -6.36
C SER A 52 1.34 -7.84 -5.00
N ILE A 53 1.04 -9.14 -4.96
CA ILE A 53 0.76 -9.80 -3.68
C ILE A 53 1.97 -9.68 -2.75
N ALA A 54 3.19 -9.80 -3.30
CA ALA A 54 4.40 -9.70 -2.50
C ALA A 54 4.52 -8.35 -1.79
N ILE A 55 4.29 -7.25 -2.51
CA ILE A 55 4.40 -5.92 -1.89
C ILE A 55 3.32 -5.73 -0.81
N LEU A 56 2.13 -6.29 -1.01
CA LEU A 56 1.06 -6.21 -0.02
C LEU A 56 1.43 -6.95 1.26
N TYR A 57 2.01 -8.13 1.16
CA TYR A 57 2.48 -8.87 2.33
C TYR A 57 3.62 -8.13 3.03
N ASP A 58 4.57 -7.58 2.28
CA ASP A 58 5.68 -6.85 2.86
C ASP A 58 5.21 -5.60 3.62
N ILE A 59 4.25 -4.88 3.04
CA ILE A 59 3.67 -3.69 3.71
C ILE A 59 2.87 -4.12 4.94
N SER A 60 2.09 -5.19 4.82
CA SER A 60 1.31 -5.73 5.94
C SER A 60 2.22 -6.06 7.12
N GLU A 61 3.34 -6.71 6.87
CA GLU A 61 4.30 -7.03 7.92
C GLU A 61 4.95 -5.78 8.51
N ALA A 62 5.36 -4.84 7.66
CA ALA A 62 6.02 -3.62 8.11
C ALA A 62 5.09 -2.78 8.99
N LEU A 63 3.81 -2.69 8.62
CA LEU A 63 2.83 -1.92 9.38
C LEU A 63 2.22 -2.70 10.53
N ASN A 64 2.50 -3.99 10.62
CA ASN A 64 1.88 -4.89 11.59
C ASN A 64 0.34 -4.84 11.52
N VAL A 65 -0.17 -4.85 10.30
CA VAL A 65 -1.61 -4.82 9.99
C VAL A 65 -1.92 -6.07 9.16
N PRO A 66 -2.95 -6.85 9.53
CA PRO A 66 -3.31 -8.02 8.72
C PRO A 66 -3.58 -7.63 7.27
N ILE A 67 -3.16 -8.45 6.32
CA ILE A 67 -3.31 -8.13 4.90
C ILE A 67 -4.79 -7.93 4.54
N GLU A 68 -5.70 -8.61 5.21
CA GLU A 68 -7.14 -8.46 4.99
C GLU A 68 -7.60 -7.02 5.20
N LYS A 69 -6.96 -6.31 6.13
CA LYS A 69 -7.27 -4.89 6.37
C LYS A 69 -6.79 -4.00 5.23
N LEU A 70 -5.70 -4.37 4.57
CA LEU A 70 -5.22 -3.63 3.41
C LEU A 70 -6.12 -3.85 2.19
N LEU A 71 -6.76 -5.02 2.12
CA LEU A 71 -7.63 -5.38 0.98
C LEU A 71 -9.09 -4.98 1.19
N GLU A 72 -9.42 -4.42 2.35
CA GLU A 72 -10.80 -4.10 2.69
C GLU A 72 -11.38 -3.03 1.77
N ILE A 73 -12.53 -3.34 1.17
CA ILE A 73 -13.23 -2.41 0.28
C ILE A 73 -14.33 -1.71 1.08
N ARG A 74 -14.28 -0.39 1.11
CA ARG A 74 -15.23 0.43 1.89
C ARG A 74 -16.14 1.24 0.99
#